data_e2b7efa01b49971b6786843693c6e060
#
_entry.id   e2b7efa01b49971b6786843693c6e060
#
_cell.length_a   1.000
_cell.length_b   1.000
_cell.length_c   1.000
_cell.angle_alpha   90.00
_cell.angle_beta   90.00
_cell.angle_gamma   90.00
#
_symmetry.space_group_name_H-M   'P 1'
#
loop_
_entity.id
_entity.type
_entity.pdbx_description
1 polymer ?
#
loop_
_entity_poly.entity_id
_entity_poly.type
_entity_poly.pdbx_seq_one_letter_code
_entity_poly.pdbx_strand_id
1 'polypeptide(L)' 'MSDLTLRGRVARNATDEIQIYSGEYWKKKVVDIRWYSNDKPTKKGIRMNLEEATRIHTILTRILSEESEDVEMD' A
#
# COMPACT_ATOMS: atom_id res chain seq x y z
N MET A 1 1.30 -12.95 17.15
CA MET A 1 2.07 -13.19 15.95
C MET A 1 1.30 -12.71 14.75
N SER A 2 1.94 -12.05 13.85
CA SER A 2 1.23 -11.53 12.71
C SER A 2 1.09 -12.59 11.64
N ASP A 3 0.02 -12.50 10.87
CA ASP A 3 -0.26 -13.47 9.84
C ASP A 3 -0.54 -12.69 8.58
N LEU A 4 0.49 -12.06 8.04
CA LEU A 4 0.34 -11.18 6.89
C LEU A 4 0.77 -11.89 5.62
N THR A 5 0.02 -11.64 4.56
CA THR A 5 0.28 -12.23 3.25
C THR A 5 0.54 -11.13 2.25
N LEU A 6 1.56 -11.31 1.43
CA LEU A 6 1.86 -10.34 0.38
C LEU A 6 0.73 -10.32 -0.65
N ARG A 7 0.19 -9.15 -0.89
CA ARG A 7 -0.92 -9.02 -1.83
C ARG A 7 -0.51 -8.35 -3.13
N GLY A 8 0.55 -7.56 -3.13
CA GLY A 8 0.97 -6.91 -4.35
C GLY A 8 2.27 -6.16 -4.16
N ARG A 9 2.90 -5.83 -5.28
CA ARG A 9 4.18 -5.14 -5.29
C ARG A 9 4.15 -4.08 -6.38
N VAL A 10 4.70 -2.92 -6.08
CA VAL A 10 4.78 -1.83 -7.04
C VAL A 10 6.22 -1.37 -7.07
N ALA A 11 6.92 -1.67 -8.15
CA ALA A 11 8.33 -1.33 -8.25
C ALA A 11 8.50 0.13 -8.62
N ARG A 12 9.48 0.78 -8.01
CA ARG A 12 9.83 2.13 -8.40
C ARG A 12 11.09 2.10 -9.27
N ASN A 13 12.05 1.27 -8.90
CA ASN A 13 13.27 1.13 -9.69
C ASN A 13 13.83 -0.27 -9.42
N ALA A 14 15.08 -0.50 -9.79
CA ALA A 14 15.65 -1.85 -9.71
C ALA A 14 15.80 -2.35 -8.28
N THR A 15 15.90 -1.47 -7.30
CA THR A 15 16.13 -1.91 -5.92
C THR A 15 14.98 -1.60 -4.99
N ASP A 16 14.16 -0.60 -5.29
CA ASP A 16 13.12 -0.15 -4.36
C ASP A 16 11.74 -0.46 -4.89
N GLU A 17 10.90 -0.94 -4.02
CA GLU A 17 9.52 -1.22 -4.38
C GLU A 17 8.63 -1.04 -3.16
N ILE A 18 7.35 -0.86 -3.41
CA ILE A 18 6.35 -0.83 -2.35
C ILE A 18 5.72 -2.20 -2.31
N GLN A 19 5.63 -2.80 -1.14
CA GLN A 19 4.93 -4.07 -0.99
C GLN A 19 3.72 -3.87 -0.11
N ILE A 20 2.64 -4.53 -0.47
CA ILE A 20 1.38 -4.40 0.23
C ILE A 20 1.01 -5.76 0.79
N TYR A 21 0.82 -5.82 2.10
CA TYR A 21 0.45 -7.04 2.80
C TYR A 21 -0.89 -6.85 3.48
N SER A 22 -1.60 -7.94 3.67
CA SER A 22 -2.81 -7.90 4.48
C SER A 22 -2.90 -9.16 5.31
N GLY A 23 -3.64 -9.11 6.39
CA GLY A 23 -3.83 -10.26 7.26
C GLY A 23 -4.31 -9.81 8.62
N GLU A 24 -3.99 -10.64 9.64
CA GLU A 24 -4.41 -10.35 11.00
C GLU A 24 -3.21 -10.06 11.87
N TYR A 25 -3.39 -9.07 12.74
CA TYR A 25 -2.36 -8.73 13.71
C TYR A 25 -3.09 -8.41 15.00
N TRP A 26 -2.82 -9.17 16.05
CA TRP A 26 -3.48 -9.00 17.34
C TRP A 26 -5.00 -9.09 17.17
N LYS A 27 -5.45 -10.08 16.40
CA LYS A 27 -6.87 -10.38 16.18
C LYS A 27 -7.60 -9.27 15.44
N LYS A 28 -6.89 -8.37 14.80
CA LYS A 28 -7.50 -7.33 13.99
C LYS A 28 -6.97 -7.43 12.57
N LYS A 29 -7.84 -7.20 11.61
CA LYS A 29 -7.41 -7.23 10.22
C LYS A 29 -6.73 -5.94 9.88
N VAL A 30 -5.58 -6.04 9.20
CA VAL A 30 -4.76 -4.87 8.89
C VAL A 30 -4.24 -4.96 7.48
N VAL A 31 -3.84 -3.80 6.96
CA VAL A 31 -3.13 -3.68 5.68
C VAL A 31 -1.83 -2.95 5.99
N ASP A 32 -0.73 -3.47 5.46
CA ASP A 32 0.57 -2.86 5.68
C ASP A 32 1.15 -2.50 4.32
N ILE A 33 1.47 -1.23 4.12
CA ILE A 33 2.08 -0.74 2.89
C ILE A 33 3.44 -0.20 3.27
N ARG A 34 4.49 -0.76 2.66
CA ARG A 34 5.84 -0.44 3.13
C ARG A 34 6.83 -0.45 1.99
N TRP A 35 7.81 0.44 2.09
CA TRP A 35 8.92 0.44 1.16
C TRP A 35 9.87 -0.70 1.49
N TYR A 36 10.28 -1.40 0.44
CA TYR A 36 11.31 -2.43 0.54
C TYR A 36 12.49 -1.97 -0.30
N SER A 37 13.68 -2.24 0.18
CA SER A 37 14.90 -1.89 -0.54
C SER A 37 15.77 -3.13 -0.58
N ASN A 38 16.16 -3.57 -1.77
CA ASN A 38 16.94 -4.80 -1.95
C ASN A 38 16.27 -5.99 -1.27
N ASP A 39 14.94 -6.06 -1.43
CA ASP A 39 14.13 -7.16 -0.88
C ASP A 39 14.08 -7.16 0.64
N LYS A 40 14.43 -6.07 1.29
CA LYS A 40 14.34 -6.00 2.74
C LYS A 40 13.38 -4.89 3.14
N PRO A 41 12.56 -5.13 4.16
CA PRO A 41 11.64 -4.09 4.61
C PRO A 41 12.39 -2.92 5.23
N THR A 42 11.86 -1.73 5.05
CA THR A 42 12.42 -0.54 5.67
C THR A 42 11.45 -0.03 6.70
N LYS A 43 11.84 1.03 7.39
CA LYS A 43 10.95 1.65 8.36
C LYS A 43 9.93 2.57 7.72
N LYS A 44 10.05 2.80 6.41
CA LYS A 44 9.14 3.70 5.73
C LYS A 44 7.91 2.93 5.30
N GLY A 45 6.86 3.06 6.04
CA GLY A 45 5.63 2.36 5.74
C GLY A 45 4.54 2.74 6.72
N ILE A 46 3.37 2.19 6.49
CA ILE A 46 2.21 2.48 7.30
C ILE A 46 1.37 1.23 7.43
N ARG A 47 0.89 0.99 8.63
CA ARG A 47 -0.02 -0.12 8.89
C ARG A 47 -1.34 0.47 9.32
N MET A 48 -2.41 -0.04 8.77
CA MET A 48 -3.73 0.52 9.01
C MET A 48 -4.75 -0.58 9.17
N ASN A 49 -5.87 -0.27 9.84
CA ASN A 49 -6.96 -1.23 9.92
C ASN A 49 -7.81 -1.09 8.66
N LEU A 50 -8.85 -1.93 8.54
CA LEU A 50 -9.64 -1.93 7.31
C LEU A 50 -10.44 -0.66 7.11
N GLU A 51 -10.89 -0.06 8.20
CA GLU A 51 -11.63 1.18 8.07
C GLU A 51 -10.74 2.31 7.56
N GLU A 52 -9.53 2.38 8.09
CA GLU A 52 -8.56 3.38 7.63
C GLU A 52 -8.19 3.12 6.19
N ALA A 53 -8.00 1.87 5.82
CA ALA A 53 -7.65 1.52 4.45
C ALA A 53 -8.76 1.92 3.49
N THR A 54 -10.01 1.73 3.91
CA THR A 54 -11.16 2.10 3.08
C THR A 54 -11.19 3.61 2.84
N ARG A 55 -10.92 4.39 3.88
CA ARG A 55 -10.92 5.84 3.74
C ARG A 55 -9.78 6.32 2.86
N ILE A 56 -8.60 5.70 3.02
CA ILE A 56 -7.46 6.04 2.19
C ILE A 56 -7.75 5.69 0.74
N HIS A 57 -8.36 4.55 0.52
CA HIS A 57 -8.72 4.12 -0.83
C HIS A 57 -9.65 5.14 -1.49
N THR A 58 -10.62 5.64 -0.75
CA THR A 58 -11.55 6.63 -1.29
C THR A 58 -10.83 7.91 -1.68
N ILE A 59 -9.90 8.36 -0.83
CA ILE A 59 -9.14 9.57 -1.11
C ILE A 59 -8.24 9.36 -2.32
N LEU A 60 -7.56 8.21 -2.38
CA LEU A 60 -6.68 7.92 -3.51
C LEU A 60 -7.48 7.83 -4.81
N THR A 61 -8.66 7.24 -4.76
CA THR A 61 -9.49 7.14 -5.94
C THR A 61 -9.85 8.53 -6.47
N ARG A 62 -10.16 9.44 -5.56
CA ARG A 62 -10.49 10.81 -5.97
C ARG A 62 -9.30 11.51 -6.58
N ILE A 63 -8.12 11.38 -5.94
CA ILE A 63 -6.91 12.00 -6.45
C ILE A 63 -6.58 11.47 -7.84
N LEU A 64 -6.64 10.16 -8.01
CA LEU A 64 -6.29 9.55 -9.27
C LEU A 64 -7.28 9.91 -10.36
N SER A 65 -8.55 10.06 -9.99
CA SER A 65 -9.55 10.45 -10.95
C SER A 65 -9.30 11.86 -11.44
N GLU A 66 -8.91 12.77 -10.54
CA GLU A 66 -8.63 14.15 -10.92
C GLU A 66 -7.39 14.24 -11.78
N GLU A 67 -6.33 13.51 -11.41
CA GLU A 67 -5.10 13.55 -12.17
C GLU A 67 -5.25 12.88 -13.51
N SER A 68 -6.07 11.87 -13.58
CA SER A 68 -6.28 11.17 -14.82
C SER A 68 -6.93 12.04 -15.85
N GLU A 69 -7.83 12.92 -15.43
CA GLU A 69 -8.46 13.81 -16.36
C GLU A 69 -7.46 14.75 -16.99
N ASP A 70 -6.42 15.10 -16.26
CA ASP A 70 -5.40 15.95 -16.82
C ASP A 70 -4.48 15.19 -17.71
N VAL A 71 -4.21 13.96 -17.41
CA VAL A 71 -3.19 13.22 -18.10
C VAL A 71 -3.71 12.53 -19.33
N GLU A 72 -4.93 12.10 -19.31
CA GLU A 72 -5.34 11.28 -20.37
C GLU A 72 -5.66 11.98 -21.56
N MET A 73 -5.34 13.13 -21.64
CA MET A 73 -5.54 13.83 -22.77
C MET A 73 -4.90 13.30 -23.90
N ASP A 74 -4.05 12.45 -23.81
CA ASP A 74 -3.45 11.95 -25.01
C ASP A 74 -4.20 10.91 -25.67
#